data_36b167e635fb8ba1740c819fc8042a4f
#
_entry.id   36b167e635fb8ba1740c819fc8042a4f
#
_cell.length_a   1.000
_cell.length_b   1.000
_cell.length_c   1.000
_cell.angle_alpha   90.00
_cell.angle_beta   90.00
_cell.angle_gamma   90.00
#
_symmetry.space_group_name_H-M   'P 1'
#
loop_
_entity.id
_entity.type
_entity.pdbx_description
1 polymer ?
#
loop_
_entity_poly.entity_id
_entity_poly.type
_entity_poly.pdbx_seq_one_letter_code
_entity_poly.pdbx_strand_id
1 'polypeptide(L)'
;MKKGIIWILAFGVLFALPAPGFSASLKVYPGAKLDGVYEAKQPEPGSKILKASKEIVFTTSDPFESVIAFYSGIAREYKIPGRTGRVVKLFSGQELKEAYFIFDNAADIMTSKHWIKIQRPYLGKDQAKEASGKYGTKREVTAIIEEDKRTYP
;
A
#
# COMPACT_ATOMS: atom_id res chain seq x y z
N MET A 1 59.24 -25.85 -36.02
CA MET A 1 58.71 -25.45 -34.71
C MET A 1 57.36 -24.76 -34.95
N LYS A 2 56.26 -25.49 -34.69
CA LYS A 2 54.89 -24.94 -34.85
C LYS A 2 54.37 -24.54 -33.43
N LYS A 3 54.12 -23.22 -33.19
CA LYS A 3 53.56 -22.73 -31.97
C LYS A 3 52.03 -22.84 -32.06
N GLY A 4 51.44 -23.75 -31.27
CA GLY A 4 49.99 -23.87 -31.14
C GLY A 4 49.43 -22.75 -30.23
N ILE A 5 48.47 -22.03 -30.74
CA ILE A 5 47.69 -21.01 -29.98
C ILE A 5 46.48 -21.73 -29.40
N ILE A 6 46.43 -21.80 -28.06
CA ILE A 6 45.29 -22.34 -27.32
C ILE A 6 44.28 -21.18 -27.11
N TRP A 7 43.09 -21.28 -27.71
CA TRP A 7 41.96 -20.42 -27.46
C TRP A 7 41.19 -20.94 -26.22
N ILE A 8 41.25 -20.20 -25.13
CA ILE A 8 40.40 -20.46 -23.96
C ILE A 8 39.08 -19.74 -24.21
N LEU A 9 38.03 -20.51 -24.53
CA LEU A 9 36.66 -20.03 -24.54
C LEU A 9 36.15 -19.89 -23.09
N ALA A 10 36.12 -18.68 -22.61
CA ALA A 10 35.46 -18.37 -21.33
C ALA A 10 33.94 -18.43 -21.53
N PHE A 11 33.31 -19.49 -21.05
CA PHE A 11 31.85 -19.58 -20.95
C PHE A 11 31.37 -18.71 -19.78
N GLY A 12 30.90 -17.51 -20.09
CA GLY A 12 30.23 -16.65 -19.12
C GLY A 12 28.88 -17.25 -18.79
N VAL A 13 28.76 -17.85 -17.60
CA VAL A 13 27.47 -18.27 -17.04
C VAL A 13 26.76 -17.02 -16.57
N LEU A 14 25.77 -16.56 -17.33
CA LEU A 14 24.88 -15.47 -16.97
C LEU A 14 23.91 -16.00 -15.89
N PHE A 15 24.23 -15.75 -14.63
CA PHE A 15 23.28 -15.98 -13.55
C PHE A 15 22.13 -14.99 -13.68
N ALA A 16 21.02 -15.43 -14.25
CA ALA A 16 19.75 -14.72 -14.13
C ALA A 16 19.31 -14.78 -12.67
N LEU A 17 19.50 -13.68 -11.94
CA LEU A 17 18.92 -13.53 -10.61
C LEU A 17 17.39 -13.58 -10.76
N PRO A 18 16.69 -14.45 -10.02
CA PRO A 18 15.24 -14.43 -10.01
C PRO A 18 14.80 -13.06 -9.50
N ALA A 19 13.97 -12.38 -10.27
CA ALA A 19 13.30 -11.16 -9.79
C ALA A 19 12.57 -11.51 -8.48
N PRO A 20 12.72 -10.72 -7.42
CA PRO A 20 12.02 -10.98 -6.18
C PRO A 20 10.52 -10.95 -6.44
N GLY A 21 9.89 -12.12 -6.44
CA GLY A 21 8.45 -12.26 -6.41
C GLY A 21 7.97 -11.71 -5.08
N PHE A 22 7.51 -10.47 -5.06
CA PHE A 22 6.91 -9.85 -3.88
C PHE A 22 5.53 -10.49 -3.63
N SER A 23 5.53 -11.65 -2.98
CA SER A 23 4.37 -12.20 -2.28
C SER A 23 4.61 -12.09 -0.77
N ALA A 24 4.95 -10.91 -0.29
CA ALA A 24 5.16 -10.68 1.12
C ALA A 24 3.85 -10.22 1.77
N SER A 25 3.51 -10.81 2.92
CA SER A 25 2.59 -10.21 3.88
C SER A 25 3.09 -8.80 4.23
N LEU A 26 2.18 -7.87 4.53
CA LEU A 26 2.56 -6.53 4.94
C LEU A 26 3.58 -6.58 6.09
N LYS A 27 4.72 -5.94 5.90
CA LYS A 27 5.60 -5.66 7.02
C LYS A 27 5.01 -4.52 7.83
N VAL A 28 4.39 -4.86 8.94
CA VAL A 28 3.75 -3.87 9.83
C VAL A 28 4.82 -2.93 10.40
N TYR A 29 4.50 -1.63 10.45
CA TYR A 29 5.37 -0.61 11.05
C TYR A 29 5.68 -0.97 12.51
N PRO A 30 6.95 -0.91 12.96
CA PRO A 30 7.33 -1.23 14.34
C PRO A 30 6.53 -0.41 15.35
N GLY A 31 5.92 -1.09 16.34
CA GLY A 31 5.11 -0.44 17.36
C GLY A 31 3.68 -0.07 16.95
N ALA A 32 3.28 -0.25 15.69
CA ALA A 32 1.88 -0.08 15.31
C ALA A 32 1.00 -1.20 15.90
N LYS A 33 -0.20 -0.85 16.32
CA LYS A 33 -1.18 -1.74 16.93
C LYS A 33 -2.34 -1.96 15.98
N LEU A 34 -2.84 -3.19 15.90
CA LEU A 34 -4.06 -3.50 15.16
C LEU A 34 -5.23 -2.71 15.77
N ASP A 35 -5.91 -1.92 14.93
CA ASP A 35 -7.07 -1.12 15.30
C ASP A 35 -8.37 -1.79 14.85
N GLY A 36 -8.37 -2.43 13.68
CA GLY A 36 -9.54 -3.13 13.18
C GLY A 36 -9.29 -3.90 11.89
N VAL A 37 -10.21 -4.80 11.59
CA VAL A 37 -10.28 -5.54 10.33
C VAL A 37 -11.68 -5.33 9.77
N TYR A 38 -11.76 -4.86 8.54
CA TYR A 38 -13.01 -4.55 7.87
C TYR A 38 -13.11 -5.34 6.57
N GLU A 39 -14.25 -5.97 6.34
CA GLU A 39 -14.54 -6.65 5.09
C GLU A 39 -15.58 -5.82 4.32
N ALA A 40 -15.26 -5.47 3.10
CA ALA A 40 -16.17 -4.79 2.20
C ALA A 40 -16.48 -5.69 1.01
N LYS A 41 -17.75 -5.74 0.61
CA LYS A 41 -18.19 -6.35 -0.63
C LYS A 41 -18.57 -5.21 -1.58
N GLN A 42 -17.78 -4.99 -2.60
CA GLN A 42 -18.08 -3.97 -3.61
C GLN A 42 -18.53 -4.61 -4.91
N PRO A 43 -19.60 -4.10 -5.54
CA PRO A 43 -19.97 -4.55 -6.88
C PRO A 43 -18.88 -4.17 -7.88
N GLU A 44 -18.47 -5.12 -8.72
CA GLU A 44 -17.62 -4.78 -9.87
C GLU A 44 -18.43 -3.91 -10.86
N PRO A 45 -17.80 -2.90 -11.47
CA PRO A 45 -18.46 -2.09 -12.50
C PRO A 45 -19.01 -2.97 -13.62
N GLY A 46 -20.33 -2.93 -13.84
CA GLY A 46 -21.02 -3.71 -14.87
C GLY A 46 -21.29 -5.17 -14.54
N SER A 47 -20.99 -5.62 -13.30
CA SER A 47 -21.20 -7.00 -12.83
C SER A 47 -22.12 -7.04 -11.60
N LYS A 48 -22.87 -8.14 -11.46
CA LYS A 48 -23.58 -8.48 -10.21
C LYS A 48 -22.67 -9.20 -9.20
N ILE A 49 -21.43 -9.44 -9.56
CA ILE A 49 -20.44 -10.12 -8.70
C ILE A 49 -19.89 -9.09 -7.70
N LEU A 50 -20.03 -9.44 -6.43
CA LEU A 50 -19.44 -8.64 -5.34
C LEU A 50 -18.00 -9.09 -5.14
N LYS A 51 -17.05 -8.17 -5.38
CA LYS A 51 -15.65 -8.42 -5.05
C LYS A 51 -15.42 -8.12 -3.56
N ALA A 52 -15.01 -9.13 -2.82
CA ALA A 52 -14.65 -8.93 -1.44
C ALA A 52 -13.27 -8.25 -1.36
N SER A 53 -13.14 -7.24 -0.52
CA SER A 53 -11.84 -6.67 -0.14
C SER A 53 -11.71 -6.72 1.37
N LYS A 54 -10.51 -7.00 1.84
CA LYS A 54 -10.17 -6.96 3.25
C LYS A 54 -9.32 -5.73 3.50
N GLU A 55 -9.79 -4.89 4.41
CA GLU A 55 -9.03 -3.75 4.90
C GLU A 55 -8.60 -4.01 6.32
N ILE A 56 -7.30 -3.88 6.59
CA ILE A 56 -6.72 -4.03 7.93
C ILE A 56 -6.15 -2.68 8.33
N VAL A 57 -6.54 -2.19 9.49
CA VAL A 57 -6.11 -0.89 10.02
C VAL A 57 -5.19 -1.10 11.20
N PHE A 58 -3.99 -0.55 11.10
CA PHE A 58 -3.05 -0.40 12.21
C PHE A 58 -2.91 1.07 12.57
N THR A 59 -2.64 1.37 13.82
CA THR A 59 -2.41 2.76 14.29
C THR A 59 -1.14 2.85 15.13
N THR A 60 -0.48 4.01 15.04
CA THR A 60 0.66 4.37 15.88
C THR A 60 0.59 5.84 16.29
N SER A 61 1.17 6.19 17.44
CA SER A 61 1.36 7.59 17.86
C SER A 61 2.47 8.30 17.08
N ASP A 62 3.32 7.54 16.40
CA ASP A 62 4.48 8.09 15.69
C ASP A 62 4.07 9.08 14.59
N PRO A 63 4.92 10.07 14.28
CA PRO A 63 4.65 11.05 13.25
C PRO A 63 4.42 10.40 11.88
N PHE A 64 3.56 11.04 11.08
CA PHE A 64 3.27 10.62 9.71
C PHE A 64 4.55 10.41 8.87
N GLU A 65 5.53 11.31 8.99
CA GLU A 65 6.77 11.29 8.23
C GLU A 65 7.66 10.07 8.58
N SER A 66 7.65 9.63 9.84
CA SER A 66 8.40 8.43 10.26
C SER A 66 7.82 7.17 9.62
N VAL A 67 6.49 7.06 9.56
CA VAL A 67 5.80 5.94 8.92
C VAL A 67 6.05 5.95 7.40
N ILE A 68 6.00 7.14 6.77
CA ILE A 68 6.34 7.31 5.35
C ILE A 68 7.77 6.84 5.06
N ALA A 69 8.75 7.27 5.86
CA ALA A 69 10.16 6.91 5.66
C ALA A 69 10.35 5.38 5.70
N PHE A 70 9.68 4.69 6.62
CA PHE A 70 9.72 3.24 6.71
C PHE A 70 9.19 2.55 5.45
N TYR A 71 8.01 2.94 4.98
CA TYR A 71 7.41 2.32 3.80
C TYR A 71 8.08 2.70 2.50
N SER A 72 8.68 3.88 2.40
CA SER A 72 9.50 4.29 1.24
C SER A 72 10.70 3.38 1.01
N GLY A 73 11.19 2.70 2.05
CA GLY A 73 12.28 1.72 1.94
C GLY A 73 11.87 0.34 1.43
N ILE A 74 10.56 0.03 1.38
CA ILE A 74 10.07 -1.33 1.10
C ILE A 74 8.95 -1.40 0.06
N ALA A 75 8.38 -0.26 -0.36
CA ALA A 75 7.30 -0.20 -1.34
C ALA A 75 7.41 1.06 -2.19
N ARG A 76 6.74 1.06 -3.32
CA ARG A 76 6.71 2.21 -4.22
C ARG A 76 5.61 3.19 -3.80
N GLU A 77 5.98 4.45 -3.53
CA GLU A 77 4.99 5.49 -3.30
C GLU A 77 4.19 5.79 -4.59
N TYR A 78 2.88 5.76 -4.48
CA TYR A 78 1.97 6.15 -5.55
C TYR A 78 1.48 7.58 -5.34
N LYS A 79 1.73 8.44 -6.31
CA LYS A 79 1.25 9.81 -6.33
C LYS A 79 -0.05 9.89 -7.10
N ILE A 80 -1.12 10.34 -6.45
CA ILE A 80 -2.42 10.50 -7.11
C ILE A 80 -2.31 11.58 -8.18
N PRO A 81 -2.68 11.28 -9.45
CA PRO A 81 -2.65 12.27 -10.53
C PRO A 81 -3.43 13.54 -10.18
N GLY A 82 -2.87 14.70 -10.51
CA GLY A 82 -3.50 16.00 -10.23
C GLY A 82 -3.44 16.47 -8.78
N ARG A 83 -2.88 15.67 -7.85
CA ARG A 83 -2.68 16.09 -6.46
C ARG A 83 -1.23 16.57 -6.24
N THR A 84 -1.08 17.77 -5.70
CA THR A 84 0.20 18.32 -5.25
C THR A 84 0.39 18.06 -3.76
N GLY A 85 1.45 17.31 -3.40
CA GLY A 85 1.79 17.01 -2.01
C GLY A 85 0.88 15.97 -1.35
N ARG A 86 0.99 15.89 -0.02
CA ARG A 86 0.30 14.89 0.82
C ARG A 86 -0.83 15.47 1.68
N VAL A 87 -1.04 16.77 1.63
CA VAL A 87 -2.12 17.44 2.39
C VAL A 87 -3.41 17.39 1.58
N VAL A 88 -4.49 17.00 2.23
CA VAL A 88 -5.85 16.91 1.68
C VAL A 88 -6.74 17.80 2.51
N LYS A 89 -7.50 18.68 1.86
CA LYS A 89 -8.56 19.47 2.49
C LYS A 89 -9.90 18.79 2.25
N LEU A 90 -10.61 18.50 3.32
CA LEU A 90 -11.95 17.94 3.26
C LEU A 90 -12.99 19.06 3.08
N PHE A 91 -14.19 18.71 2.64
CA PHE A 91 -15.31 19.66 2.53
C PHE A 91 -15.66 20.33 3.87
N SER A 92 -15.35 19.67 5.00
CA SER A 92 -15.49 20.24 6.34
C SER A 92 -14.48 21.33 6.68
N GLY A 93 -13.52 21.62 5.79
CA GLY A 93 -12.37 22.50 6.06
C GLY A 93 -11.24 21.84 6.84
N GLN A 94 -11.42 20.60 7.27
CA GLN A 94 -10.40 19.85 7.99
C GLN A 94 -9.27 19.41 7.04
N GLU A 95 -8.03 19.51 7.50
CA GLU A 95 -6.86 19.03 6.78
C GLU A 95 -6.39 17.68 7.33
N LEU A 96 -5.95 16.82 6.43
CA LEU A 96 -5.27 15.58 6.78
C LEU A 96 -4.12 15.34 5.80
N LYS A 97 -3.16 14.52 6.22
CA LYS A 97 -2.07 14.03 5.37
C LYS A 97 -2.38 12.64 4.89
N GLU A 98 -2.12 12.36 3.61
CA GLU A 98 -2.26 11.03 3.02
C GLU A 98 -1.08 10.70 2.13
N ALA A 99 -0.66 9.43 2.18
CA ALA A 99 0.26 8.83 1.21
C ALA A 99 -0.19 7.41 0.90
N TYR A 100 0.21 6.92 -0.28
CA TYR A 100 -0.17 5.60 -0.78
C TYR A 100 1.08 4.85 -1.21
N PHE A 101 1.16 3.56 -0.88
CA PHE A 101 2.28 2.70 -1.27
C PHE A 101 1.77 1.41 -1.88
N ILE A 102 2.36 0.99 -3.00
CA ILE A 102 2.01 -0.19 -3.77
C ILE A 102 3.11 -1.24 -3.59
N PHE A 103 2.72 -2.49 -3.29
CA PHE A 103 3.63 -3.60 -3.02
C PHE A 103 3.76 -4.61 -4.18
N ASP A 104 2.90 -4.57 -5.18
CA ASP A 104 2.76 -5.58 -6.22
C ASP A 104 3.10 -5.12 -7.65
N ASN A 105 3.93 -4.11 -7.81
CA ASN A 105 4.35 -3.54 -9.10
C ASN A 105 3.21 -3.02 -10.01
N ALA A 106 1.96 -2.95 -9.52
CA ALA A 106 0.85 -2.39 -10.29
C ALA A 106 1.12 -0.93 -10.65
N ALA A 107 0.57 -0.46 -11.77
CA ALA A 107 0.76 0.93 -12.22
C ALA A 107 0.13 1.95 -11.26
N ASP A 108 -1.03 1.60 -10.70
CA ASP A 108 -1.83 2.45 -9.83
C ASP A 108 -2.56 1.63 -8.75
N ILE A 109 -3.21 2.31 -7.79
CA ILE A 109 -3.95 1.67 -6.69
C ILE A 109 -5.21 0.95 -7.15
N MET A 110 -5.78 1.30 -8.31
CA MET A 110 -7.00 0.66 -8.82
C MET A 110 -6.69 -0.73 -9.37
N THR A 111 -5.53 -0.88 -10.01
CA THR A 111 -5.04 -2.16 -10.55
C THR A 111 -4.24 -2.97 -9.54
N SER A 112 -3.78 -2.33 -8.45
CA SER A 112 -3.04 -3.00 -7.38
C SER A 112 -3.94 -3.97 -6.59
N LYS A 113 -3.38 -5.14 -6.29
CA LYS A 113 -3.97 -6.14 -5.39
C LYS A 113 -3.49 -5.99 -3.96
N HIS A 114 -2.40 -5.25 -3.74
CA HIS A 114 -1.83 -5.02 -2.42
C HIS A 114 -1.23 -3.63 -2.29
N TRP A 115 -1.89 -2.79 -1.53
CA TRP A 115 -1.44 -1.41 -1.28
C TRP A 115 -1.84 -0.96 0.12
N ILE A 116 -1.20 0.09 0.61
CA ILE A 116 -1.56 0.76 1.86
C ILE A 116 -1.84 2.24 1.63
N LYS A 117 -2.72 2.78 2.46
CA LYS A 117 -2.87 4.22 2.68
C LYS A 117 -2.34 4.57 4.08
N ILE A 118 -1.51 5.58 4.17
CA ILE A 118 -1.09 6.17 5.44
C ILE A 118 -1.85 7.47 5.60
N GLN A 119 -2.49 7.68 6.75
CA GLN A 119 -3.34 8.84 7.01
C GLN A 119 -3.07 9.41 8.40
N ARG A 120 -2.99 10.75 8.51
CA ARG A 120 -2.95 11.46 9.79
C ARG A 120 -3.61 12.84 9.67
N PRO A 121 -4.52 13.22 10.58
CA PRO A 121 -5.13 12.38 11.61
C PRO A 121 -5.95 11.22 11.03
N TYR A 122 -6.18 10.17 11.82
CA TYR A 122 -7.06 9.08 11.40
C TYR A 122 -8.51 9.45 11.67
N LEU A 123 -9.34 9.33 10.65
CA LEU A 123 -10.76 9.70 10.75
C LEU A 123 -11.66 8.56 11.21
N GLY A 124 -11.08 7.36 11.42
CA GLY A 124 -11.81 6.17 11.86
C GLY A 124 -12.83 5.67 10.82
N LYS A 125 -13.16 4.39 10.89
CA LYS A 125 -14.29 3.81 10.19
C LYS A 125 -15.39 3.51 11.21
N ASP A 126 -16.39 4.37 11.23
CA ASP A 126 -17.64 4.09 11.94
C ASP A 126 -18.68 3.76 10.85
N GLN A 127 -18.90 2.48 10.60
CA GLN A 127 -19.77 1.98 9.52
C GLN A 127 -21.18 2.60 9.59
N ALA A 128 -21.70 2.88 10.78
CA ALA A 128 -22.99 3.51 10.94
C ALA A 128 -22.98 5.00 10.52
N LYS A 129 -21.85 5.69 10.66
CA LYS A 129 -21.68 7.09 10.27
C LYS A 129 -21.24 7.25 8.82
N GLU A 130 -20.55 6.26 8.26
CA GLU A 130 -20.20 6.23 6.84
C GLU A 130 -21.45 6.19 5.95
N ALA A 131 -22.43 5.39 6.33
CA ALA A 131 -23.75 5.35 5.67
C ALA A 131 -24.51 6.70 5.73
N SER A 132 -24.20 7.56 6.71
CA SER A 132 -24.80 8.91 6.86
C SER A 132 -23.95 10.03 6.26
N GLY A 133 -22.83 9.70 5.59
CA GLY A 133 -21.89 10.68 5.02
C GLY A 133 -21.10 11.47 6.06
N LYS A 134 -21.12 11.05 7.32
CA LYS A 134 -20.32 11.64 8.40
C LYS A 134 -19.03 10.87 8.60
N TYR A 135 -17.91 11.59 8.63
CA TYR A 135 -16.60 10.98 8.96
C TYR A 135 -16.61 10.48 10.41
N GLY A 136 -15.91 9.37 10.65
CA GLY A 136 -15.71 8.82 11.98
C GLY A 136 -14.97 9.79 12.93
N THR A 137 -14.79 9.38 14.18
CA THR A 137 -14.11 10.20 15.19
C THR A 137 -12.66 10.45 14.79
N LYS A 138 -12.29 11.73 14.70
CA LYS A 138 -10.91 12.15 14.46
C LYS A 138 -10.02 11.71 15.62
N ARG A 139 -8.91 11.02 15.29
CA ARG A 139 -7.87 10.64 16.27
C ARG A 139 -6.51 11.15 15.79
N GLU A 140 -5.73 11.77 16.66
CA GLU A 140 -4.40 12.30 16.37
C GLU A 140 -3.32 11.20 16.35
N VAL A 141 -3.60 10.14 15.61
CA VAL A 141 -2.70 9.01 15.36
C VAL A 141 -2.43 8.89 13.88
N THR A 142 -1.32 8.22 13.53
CA THR A 142 -1.05 7.80 12.16
C THR A 142 -1.67 6.42 11.94
N ALA A 143 -2.58 6.32 10.98
CA ALA A 143 -3.17 5.06 10.55
C ALA A 143 -2.43 4.51 9.33
N ILE A 144 -2.24 3.20 9.31
CA ILE A 144 -1.75 2.41 8.20
C ILE A 144 -2.91 1.50 7.81
N ILE A 145 -3.50 1.77 6.67
CA ILE A 145 -4.70 1.12 6.16
C ILE A 145 -4.26 0.24 5.01
N GLU A 146 -4.22 -1.07 5.25
CA GLU A 146 -3.86 -2.08 4.25
C GLU A 146 -5.09 -2.55 3.50
N GLU A 147 -5.02 -2.57 2.17
CA GLU A 147 -5.98 -3.25 1.31
C GLU A 147 -5.29 -4.41 0.60
N ASP A 148 -5.68 -5.63 0.93
CA ASP A 148 -5.18 -6.86 0.32
C ASP A 148 -6.31 -7.61 -0.38
N LYS A 149 -6.26 -7.63 -1.72
CA LYS A 149 -7.22 -8.32 -2.61
C LYS A 149 -6.70 -9.68 -3.07
N ARG A 150 -5.50 -10.11 -2.64
CA ARG A 150 -4.88 -11.36 -3.09
C ARG A 150 -5.51 -12.60 -2.47
N THR A 151 -6.12 -12.44 -1.30
CA THR A 151 -6.69 -13.53 -0.50
C THR A 151 -8.13 -13.88 -0.87
N TYR A 152 -8.73 -13.15 -1.79
CA TYR A 152 -10.10 -13.39 -2.26
C TYR A 152 -10.08 -13.87 -3.72
N PRO A 153 -10.52 -15.10 -3.98
CA PRO A 153 -10.65 -15.64 -5.34
C PRO A 153 -11.74 -14.92 -6.14
#